data_806b03441f4af0f181b2a669f83dd2d9
#
_entry.id   806b03441f4af0f181b2a669f83dd2d9
#
_cell.length_a   1.000
_cell.length_b   1.000
_cell.length_c   1.000
_cell.angle_alpha   90.00
_cell.angle_beta   90.00
_cell.angle_gamma   90.00
#
_symmetry.space_group_name_H-M   'P 1'
#
loop_
_entity.id
_entity.type
_entity.pdbx_description
1 polymer ?
#
loop_
_entity_poly.entity_id
_entity_poly.type
_entity_poly.pdbx_seq_one_letter_code
_entity_poly.pdbx_strand_id
1 'polypeptide(L)'
;MRQSLLRVADNLATEFMDEAVEGEVVATPLLSPASGTPPIITTMAECEKALQELAAGTGPFALDTERASGYRFSARAYLVQIKRTNGGLHLIDPIAFNDNPEIWQSFNELFNTDEVILHASTQDLPCLRELGISPTRLFDTELGGRIAGLPRVGLGPLVESLLGYSLAKEHSAVDWSMRPLAQDWLTYAALDVELLVELREIIASKLAEAGKLEWALEEFASILAAPAPEPRKDPWRRTSGMHKIKTRKELAIIKSLWEARLEVALETDIAPGRLLNDSAIVELAVAAPLNRKTFEKALRPLGVRPKWMERYSLWQKAIIDVVEAPESSWPPVRLHSDAAPPTKIWREKFPLAYAPFTHSRAAMVELSERISIPVENILQPEALRRLCWEHHGEVLTASALSEYLLGFGARPWQCNLVADLLVAPLQEKKALVLPPAEGQESQAEPE
;
A
#
# COMPACT_ATOMS: atom_id res chain seq x y z
N MET A 1 -8.32 71.41 -3.46
CA MET A 1 -8.79 70.52 -2.38
C MET A 1 -9.20 69.08 -2.83
N ARG A 2 -9.28 68.77 -4.12
CA ARG A 2 -9.53 67.40 -4.63
C ARG A 2 -8.30 66.60 -5.03
N GLN A 3 -7.12 67.19 -5.16
CA GLN A 3 -5.86 66.52 -5.50
C GLN A 3 -5.02 66.07 -4.28
N SER A 4 -5.34 66.53 -3.09
CA SER A 4 -4.65 66.16 -1.85
C SER A 4 -5.27 64.91 -1.19
N LEU A 5 -6.51 64.54 -1.49
CA LEU A 5 -7.16 63.35 -0.93
C LEU A 5 -6.92 62.06 -1.74
N LEU A 6 -6.49 62.19 -3.00
CA LEU A 6 -6.10 61.02 -3.83
C LEU A 6 -4.67 60.52 -3.51
N ARG A 7 -3.79 61.39 -3.00
CA ARG A 7 -2.43 60.94 -2.59
C ARG A 7 -2.36 60.30 -1.20
N VAL A 8 -3.38 60.46 -0.38
CA VAL A 8 -3.46 59.79 0.94
C VAL A 8 -4.08 58.39 0.82
N ALA A 9 -4.98 58.20 -0.18
CA ALA A 9 -5.53 56.87 -0.44
C ALA A 9 -4.55 55.90 -1.12
N ASP A 10 -3.67 56.39 -1.99
CA ASP A 10 -2.63 55.56 -2.64
C ASP A 10 -1.48 55.19 -1.71
N ASN A 11 -1.19 56.01 -0.68
CA ASN A 11 -0.16 55.62 0.30
C ASN A 11 -0.67 54.67 1.39
N LEU A 12 -1.98 54.61 1.65
CA LEU A 12 -2.55 53.60 2.58
C LEU A 12 -2.79 52.24 1.93
N ALA A 13 -2.90 52.21 0.58
CA ALA A 13 -3.03 50.93 -0.14
C ALA A 13 -1.69 50.24 -0.38
N THR A 14 -0.56 50.97 -0.27
CA THR A 14 0.78 50.38 -0.48
C THR A 14 1.47 49.94 0.84
N GLU A 15 0.95 50.34 1.99
CA GLU A 15 1.49 49.94 3.32
C GLU A 15 0.80 48.68 3.89
N PHE A 16 -0.24 48.16 3.27
CA PHE A 16 -0.91 46.92 3.70
C PHE A 16 -0.69 45.68 2.77
N MET A 17 0.24 45.77 1.83
CA MET A 17 0.59 44.67 0.93
C MET A 17 2.03 44.14 1.11
N ASP A 18 2.71 44.49 2.19
CA ASP A 18 3.96 43.82 2.59
C ASP A 18 3.81 43.41 4.05
N GLU A 19 3.79 42.11 4.28
CA GLU A 19 3.97 41.30 5.49
C GLU A 19 2.86 40.25 5.65
N ALA A 20 2.70 39.38 4.65
CA ALA A 20 2.40 38.00 4.92
C ALA A 20 3.62 37.18 4.44
N VAL A 21 4.74 37.34 5.15
CA VAL A 21 5.70 36.24 5.26
C VAL A 21 4.93 35.16 6.01
N GLU A 22 4.41 34.17 5.29
CA GLU A 22 4.02 32.88 5.87
C GLU A 22 5.27 32.37 6.60
N GLY A 23 5.36 32.65 7.90
CA GLY A 23 6.32 32.02 8.76
C GLY A 23 6.03 30.54 8.67
N GLU A 24 6.97 29.74 8.15
CA GLU A 24 6.95 28.29 8.25
C GLU A 24 6.58 27.96 9.70
N VAL A 25 5.37 27.47 9.93
CA VAL A 25 4.95 27.01 11.25
C VAL A 25 5.80 25.80 11.56
N VAL A 26 6.88 26.01 12.29
CA VAL A 26 7.79 24.93 12.69
C VAL A 26 7.01 24.00 13.60
N ALA A 27 6.74 22.78 13.11
CA ALA A 27 6.01 21.79 13.88
C ALA A 27 6.77 21.45 15.18
N THR A 28 6.02 21.33 16.28
CA THR A 28 6.58 21.01 17.59
C THR A 28 6.95 19.51 17.64
N PRO A 29 8.21 19.13 17.94
CA PRO A 29 8.58 17.74 18.09
C PRO A 29 7.78 17.03 19.18
N LEU A 30 7.09 15.94 18.83
CA LEU A 30 6.43 15.06 19.79
C LEU A 30 7.34 13.84 20.03
N LEU A 31 8.04 13.84 21.17
CA LEU A 31 9.08 12.87 21.50
C LEU A 31 8.57 11.69 22.34
N SER A 32 7.42 11.84 22.97
CA SER A 32 6.76 10.80 23.77
C SER A 32 5.27 11.07 23.88
N PRO A 33 4.43 10.04 24.12
CA PRO A 33 3.02 10.23 24.45
C PRO A 33 2.81 11.16 25.65
N ALA A 34 1.69 11.86 25.70
CA ALA A 34 1.39 12.83 26.77
C ALA A 34 1.41 12.17 28.17
N SER A 35 0.98 10.91 28.28
CA SER A 35 1.00 10.11 29.52
C SER A 35 2.33 9.38 29.77
N GLY A 36 3.34 9.58 28.89
CA GLY A 36 4.55 8.78 28.81
C GLY A 36 4.33 7.44 28.11
N THR A 37 5.43 6.75 27.78
CA THR A 37 5.39 5.44 27.15
C THR A 37 4.98 4.38 28.17
N PRO A 38 3.84 3.67 27.98
CA PRO A 38 3.41 2.65 28.92
C PRO A 38 4.33 1.41 28.86
N PRO A 39 4.38 0.62 29.94
CA PRO A 39 5.06 -0.67 29.90
C PRO A 39 4.34 -1.62 28.93
N ILE A 40 5.11 -2.55 28.35
CA ILE A 40 4.55 -3.59 27.50
C ILE A 40 3.77 -4.61 28.35
N ILE A 41 2.57 -4.95 27.89
CA ILE A 41 1.68 -5.93 28.53
C ILE A 41 2.06 -7.32 28.04
N THR A 42 2.37 -8.20 29.01
CA THR A 42 2.82 -9.58 28.74
C THR A 42 2.12 -10.64 29.60
N THR A 43 1.24 -10.23 30.53
CA THR A 43 0.50 -11.13 31.42
C THR A 43 -1.01 -11.00 31.27
N MET A 44 -1.75 -12.06 31.56
CA MET A 44 -3.21 -12.07 31.52
C MET A 44 -3.82 -11.01 32.44
N ALA A 45 -3.30 -10.85 33.67
CA ALA A 45 -3.80 -9.86 34.60
C ALA A 45 -3.65 -8.41 34.10
N GLU A 46 -2.52 -8.09 33.42
CA GLU A 46 -2.32 -6.79 32.79
C GLU A 46 -3.26 -6.60 31.60
N CYS A 47 -3.51 -7.65 30.79
CA CYS A 47 -4.47 -7.62 29.69
C CYS A 47 -5.90 -7.38 30.17
N GLU A 48 -6.34 -8.08 31.22
CA GLU A 48 -7.67 -7.90 31.82
C GLU A 48 -7.84 -6.49 32.35
N LYS A 49 -6.81 -5.94 32.98
CA LYS A 49 -6.79 -4.55 33.43
C LYS A 49 -6.90 -3.58 32.25
N ALA A 50 -6.13 -3.77 31.18
CA ALA A 50 -6.21 -2.95 29.97
C ALA A 50 -7.61 -3.00 29.33
N LEU A 51 -8.23 -4.19 29.24
CA LEU A 51 -9.61 -4.33 28.78
C LEU A 51 -10.60 -3.53 29.63
N GLN A 52 -10.48 -3.55 30.95
CA GLN A 52 -11.34 -2.78 31.88
C GLN A 52 -11.14 -1.27 31.67
N GLU A 53 -9.89 -0.80 31.56
CA GLU A 53 -9.57 0.60 31.34
C GLU A 53 -10.09 1.08 29.99
N LEU A 54 -9.88 0.31 28.91
CA LEU A 54 -10.40 0.60 27.57
C LEU A 54 -11.95 0.58 27.55
N ALA A 55 -12.59 -0.34 28.26
CA ALA A 55 -14.05 -0.41 28.36
C ALA A 55 -14.64 0.80 29.09
N ALA A 56 -13.94 1.35 30.07
CA ALA A 56 -14.33 2.57 30.78
C ALA A 56 -14.10 3.85 29.96
N GLY A 57 -13.32 3.78 28.89
CA GLY A 57 -13.07 4.87 27.96
C GLY A 57 -14.27 5.21 27.06
N THR A 58 -14.15 6.27 26.28
CA THR A 58 -15.21 6.79 25.41
C THR A 58 -14.71 7.07 24.01
N GLY A 59 -15.61 7.00 23.02
CA GLY A 59 -15.30 7.25 21.61
C GLY A 59 -14.52 6.09 20.96
N PRO A 60 -13.97 6.33 19.77
CA PRO A 60 -13.34 5.30 18.96
C PRO A 60 -12.04 4.75 19.56
N PHE A 61 -11.64 3.58 19.08
CA PHE A 61 -10.37 2.94 19.41
C PHE A 61 -9.33 3.24 18.34
N ALA A 62 -8.22 3.89 18.67
CA ALA A 62 -7.06 4.03 17.81
C ALA A 62 -6.18 2.78 17.94
N LEU A 63 -5.90 2.09 16.84
CA LEU A 63 -5.08 0.89 16.78
C LEU A 63 -3.94 1.05 15.79
N ASP A 64 -2.85 0.33 16.08
CA ASP A 64 -1.77 0.09 15.13
C ASP A 64 -1.11 -1.25 15.44
N THR A 65 -0.30 -1.78 14.50
CA THR A 65 0.43 -3.04 14.71
C THR A 65 1.83 -3.00 14.13
N GLU A 66 2.78 -3.57 14.87
CA GLU A 66 4.15 -3.72 14.39
C GLU A 66 4.43 -5.14 13.89
N ARG A 67 5.07 -5.22 12.73
CA ARG A 67 5.39 -6.46 12.03
C ARG A 67 6.89 -6.59 11.78
N ALA A 68 7.40 -7.81 11.69
CA ALA A 68 8.80 -8.07 11.38
C ALA A 68 9.00 -8.49 9.90
N SER A 69 8.32 -7.84 8.94
CA SER A 69 8.23 -8.26 7.53
C SER A 69 9.57 -8.39 6.80
N GLY A 70 10.62 -7.67 7.22
CA GLY A 70 11.98 -7.80 6.67
C GLY A 70 12.81 -8.93 7.32
N TYR A 71 12.30 -9.57 8.36
CA TYR A 71 13.01 -10.54 9.20
C TYR A 71 12.30 -11.88 9.28
N ARG A 72 10.98 -11.88 9.38
CA ARG A 72 10.13 -13.07 9.48
C ARG A 72 9.35 -13.30 8.20
N PHE A 73 8.98 -14.55 7.97
CA PHE A 73 8.11 -14.92 6.86
C PHE A 73 6.64 -14.60 7.16
N SER A 74 6.21 -14.88 8.36
CA SER A 74 4.86 -14.56 8.81
C SER A 74 4.59 -13.06 8.81
N ALA A 75 3.37 -12.69 8.49
CA ALA A 75 2.90 -11.30 8.55
C ALA A 75 2.26 -10.95 9.90
N ARG A 76 2.43 -11.80 10.92
CA ARG A 76 1.80 -11.65 12.24
C ARG A 76 2.22 -10.35 12.93
N ALA A 77 1.37 -9.87 13.81
CA ALA A 77 1.70 -8.78 14.71
C ALA A 77 2.71 -9.23 15.80
N TYR A 78 3.68 -8.37 16.09
CA TYR A 78 4.65 -8.51 17.18
C TYR A 78 4.48 -7.46 18.28
N LEU A 79 3.65 -6.45 18.02
CA LEU A 79 3.14 -5.49 19.01
C LEU A 79 1.77 -5.02 18.52
N VAL A 80 0.85 -4.80 19.43
CA VAL A 80 -0.44 -4.16 19.18
C VAL A 80 -0.55 -2.94 20.08
N GLN A 81 -0.74 -1.78 19.47
CA GLN A 81 -0.94 -0.51 20.13
C GLN A 81 -2.43 -0.18 20.16
N ILE A 82 -2.92 0.25 21.31
CA ILE A 82 -4.32 0.60 21.49
C ILE A 82 -4.43 1.87 22.31
N LYS A 83 -5.13 2.87 21.80
CA LYS A 83 -5.48 4.07 22.55
C LYS A 83 -6.97 4.33 22.50
N ARG A 84 -7.56 4.75 23.62
CA ARG A 84 -8.95 5.23 23.70
C ARG A 84 -9.02 6.45 24.60
N THR A 85 -9.85 7.41 24.27
CA THR A 85 -10.09 8.58 25.12
C THR A 85 -10.59 8.15 26.49
N ASN A 86 -9.94 8.60 27.56
CA ASN A 86 -10.16 8.18 28.95
C ASN A 86 -9.96 6.68 29.23
N GLY A 87 -9.57 5.88 28.22
CA GLY A 87 -9.27 4.45 28.36
C GLY A 87 -7.78 4.14 28.38
N GLY A 88 -6.93 5.17 28.23
CA GLY A 88 -5.47 5.03 28.26
C GLY A 88 -4.85 4.61 26.92
N LEU A 89 -3.55 4.43 26.97
CA LEU A 89 -2.71 3.91 25.88
C LEU A 89 -2.05 2.62 26.37
N HIS A 90 -2.15 1.56 25.58
CA HIS A 90 -1.68 0.22 25.91
C HIS A 90 -0.83 -0.36 24.80
N LEU A 91 0.28 -1.02 25.16
CA LEU A 91 1.17 -1.74 24.27
C LEU A 91 1.13 -3.22 24.63
N ILE A 92 0.61 -4.07 23.77
CA ILE A 92 0.40 -5.49 24.05
C ILE A 92 1.35 -6.33 23.20
N ASP A 93 2.10 -7.23 23.85
CA ASP A 93 2.91 -8.23 23.15
C ASP A 93 2.07 -9.45 22.79
N PRO A 94 1.64 -9.62 21.51
CA PRO A 94 0.81 -10.76 21.15
C PRO A 94 1.54 -12.11 21.27
N ILE A 95 2.88 -12.11 21.28
CA ILE A 95 3.67 -13.33 21.40
C ILE A 95 3.52 -13.96 22.79
N ALA A 96 3.35 -13.13 23.83
CA ALA A 96 3.14 -13.60 25.21
C ALA A 96 1.82 -14.36 25.39
N PHE A 97 0.87 -14.21 24.45
CA PHE A 97 -0.47 -14.80 24.51
C PHE A 97 -0.71 -15.90 23.50
N ASN A 98 0.35 -16.48 22.90
CA ASN A 98 0.21 -17.60 21.96
C ASN A 98 -0.52 -18.80 22.55
N ASP A 99 -0.36 -19.05 23.86
CA ASP A 99 -1.01 -20.14 24.58
C ASP A 99 -2.40 -19.76 25.15
N ASN A 100 -2.79 -18.50 25.02
CA ASN A 100 -4.06 -17.96 25.51
C ASN A 100 -4.74 -17.09 24.45
N PRO A 101 -4.98 -17.60 23.23
CA PRO A 101 -5.50 -16.79 22.11
C PRO A 101 -6.92 -16.27 22.35
N GLU A 102 -7.68 -16.83 23.28
CA GLU A 102 -9.03 -16.41 23.64
C GLU A 102 -9.10 -14.98 24.18
N ILE A 103 -8.01 -14.41 24.69
CA ILE A 103 -7.97 -13.02 25.13
C ILE A 103 -8.32 -12.06 23.99
N TRP A 104 -7.94 -12.40 22.77
CA TRP A 104 -8.21 -11.57 21.59
C TRP A 104 -9.70 -11.53 21.23
N GLN A 105 -10.47 -12.54 21.60
CA GLN A 105 -11.93 -12.50 21.45
C GLN A 105 -12.52 -11.40 22.32
N SER A 106 -12.06 -11.22 23.56
CA SER A 106 -12.51 -10.14 24.45
C SER A 106 -12.17 -8.76 23.88
N PHE A 107 -10.98 -8.59 23.31
CA PHE A 107 -10.64 -7.36 22.61
C PHE A 107 -11.51 -7.13 21.37
N ASN A 108 -11.77 -8.17 20.58
CA ASN A 108 -12.64 -8.08 19.39
C ASN A 108 -14.07 -7.68 19.79
N GLU A 109 -14.62 -8.26 20.84
CA GLU A 109 -15.94 -7.88 21.37
C GLU A 109 -15.97 -6.41 21.80
N LEU A 110 -14.92 -5.96 22.49
CA LEU A 110 -14.78 -4.57 22.92
C LEU A 110 -14.67 -3.61 21.74
N PHE A 111 -13.81 -3.90 20.74
CA PHE A 111 -13.62 -3.03 19.57
C PHE A 111 -14.89 -2.92 18.71
N ASN A 112 -15.75 -3.93 18.73
CA ASN A 112 -17.03 -3.89 18.02
C ASN A 112 -18.11 -3.06 18.75
N THR A 113 -17.83 -2.52 19.93
CA THR A 113 -18.74 -1.56 20.61
C THR A 113 -18.65 -0.16 20.00
N ASP A 114 -17.53 0.20 19.35
CA ASP A 114 -17.32 1.50 18.74
C ASP A 114 -16.52 1.40 17.42
N GLU A 115 -16.18 2.54 16.83
CA GLU A 115 -15.36 2.64 15.62
C GLU A 115 -13.88 2.34 15.95
N VAL A 116 -13.20 1.64 15.03
CA VAL A 116 -11.75 1.46 15.07
C VAL A 116 -11.09 2.42 14.08
N ILE A 117 -10.12 3.18 14.56
CA ILE A 117 -9.28 4.06 13.74
C ILE A 117 -7.96 3.36 13.45
N LEU A 118 -7.58 3.32 12.18
CA LEU A 118 -6.29 2.85 11.70
C LEU A 118 -5.69 3.88 10.74
N HIS A 119 -4.38 3.87 10.58
CA HIS A 119 -3.70 4.61 9.51
C HIS A 119 -3.21 3.64 8.45
N ALA A 120 -3.71 3.75 7.20
CA ALA A 120 -3.42 2.79 6.13
C ALA A 120 -3.85 1.35 6.50
N SER A 121 -5.08 1.19 6.94
CA SER A 121 -5.69 0.01 7.57
C SER A 121 -5.47 -1.32 6.85
N THR A 122 -5.30 -1.31 5.52
CA THR A 122 -5.02 -2.52 4.73
C THR A 122 -3.70 -3.19 5.08
N GLN A 123 -2.82 -2.51 5.81
CA GLN A 123 -1.55 -3.06 6.30
C GLN A 123 -1.74 -3.84 7.61
N ASP A 124 -2.64 -3.41 8.49
CA ASP A 124 -2.82 -3.95 9.84
C ASP A 124 -3.97 -4.95 9.95
N LEU A 125 -5.05 -4.74 9.20
CA LEU A 125 -6.20 -5.65 9.19
C LEU A 125 -5.86 -7.13 8.96
N PRO A 126 -4.90 -7.51 8.09
CA PRO A 126 -4.54 -8.91 7.94
C PRO A 126 -3.98 -9.53 9.22
N CYS A 127 -3.05 -8.88 9.91
CA CYS A 127 -2.47 -9.41 11.14
C CYS A 127 -3.43 -9.28 12.36
N LEU A 128 -4.30 -8.28 12.39
CA LEU A 128 -5.39 -8.21 13.37
C LEU A 128 -6.37 -9.38 13.20
N ARG A 129 -6.72 -9.73 11.96
CA ARG A 129 -7.56 -10.90 11.66
C ARG A 129 -6.92 -12.22 12.07
N GLU A 130 -5.59 -12.36 11.96
CA GLU A 130 -4.86 -13.52 12.46
C GLU A 130 -4.98 -13.66 13.99
N LEU A 131 -5.10 -12.54 14.72
CA LEU A 131 -5.38 -12.52 16.16
C LEU A 131 -6.86 -12.74 16.48
N GLY A 132 -7.75 -12.85 15.49
CA GLY A 132 -9.20 -12.96 15.71
C GLY A 132 -9.91 -11.62 15.86
N ILE A 133 -9.23 -10.50 15.57
CA ILE A 133 -9.81 -9.15 15.64
C ILE A 133 -10.36 -8.77 14.27
N SER A 134 -11.66 -8.52 14.20
CA SER A 134 -12.38 -8.14 12.98
C SER A 134 -13.34 -6.99 13.31
N PRO A 135 -12.91 -5.73 13.18
CA PRO A 135 -13.76 -4.58 13.46
C PRO A 135 -14.95 -4.52 12.48
N THR A 136 -16.09 -4.05 12.97
CA THR A 136 -17.30 -3.84 12.16
C THR A 136 -17.44 -2.40 11.68
N ARG A 137 -16.72 -1.46 12.29
CA ARG A 137 -16.68 -0.04 11.92
C ARG A 137 -15.23 0.42 11.87
N LEU A 138 -14.85 1.06 10.78
CA LEU A 138 -13.49 1.50 10.50
C LEU A 138 -13.47 2.97 10.09
N PHE A 139 -12.46 3.70 10.56
CA PHE A 139 -12.02 4.95 9.98
C PHE A 139 -10.53 4.84 9.62
N ASP A 140 -10.22 4.93 8.33
CA ASP A 140 -8.83 4.94 7.84
C ASP A 140 -8.37 6.38 7.61
N THR A 141 -7.44 6.87 8.42
CA THR A 141 -6.99 8.26 8.36
C THR A 141 -6.15 8.57 7.11
N GLU A 142 -5.45 7.58 6.52
CA GLU A 142 -4.74 7.78 5.26
C GLU A 142 -5.73 7.91 4.10
N LEU A 143 -6.64 6.94 3.96
CA LEU A 143 -7.63 6.95 2.88
C LEU A 143 -8.61 8.11 3.02
N GLY A 144 -9.06 8.40 4.24
CA GLY A 144 -9.87 9.58 4.53
C GLY A 144 -9.19 10.88 4.11
N GLY A 145 -7.89 11.02 4.42
CA GLY A 145 -7.08 12.15 3.98
C GLY A 145 -6.98 12.26 2.45
N ARG A 146 -6.82 11.15 1.73
CA ARG A 146 -6.82 11.13 0.24
C ARG A 146 -8.14 11.61 -0.34
N ILE A 147 -9.26 11.13 0.20
CA ILE A 147 -10.61 11.53 -0.25
C ILE A 147 -10.92 12.98 0.13
N ALA A 148 -10.45 13.44 1.29
CA ALA A 148 -10.52 14.84 1.69
C ALA A 148 -9.73 15.78 0.76
N GLY A 149 -8.79 15.24 -0.02
CA GLY A 149 -7.94 16.00 -0.94
C GLY A 149 -6.65 16.53 -0.29
N LEU A 150 -6.21 15.93 0.80
CA LEU A 150 -4.97 16.32 1.45
C LEU A 150 -3.74 15.90 0.61
N PRO A 151 -2.74 16.76 0.42
CA PRO A 151 -1.65 16.51 -0.52
C PRO A 151 -0.64 15.47 -0.02
N ARG A 152 -0.52 15.31 1.29
CA ARG A 152 0.44 14.40 1.95
C ARG A 152 -0.29 13.66 3.06
N VAL A 153 -0.50 12.36 2.87
CA VAL A 153 -1.40 11.56 3.70
C VAL A 153 -0.72 10.51 4.58
N GLY A 154 0.62 10.42 4.57
CA GLY A 154 1.34 9.62 5.57
C GLY A 154 1.12 10.18 6.98
N LEU A 155 1.21 9.34 8.03
CA LEU A 155 0.90 9.73 9.41
C LEU A 155 1.66 10.98 9.87
N GLY A 156 3.00 10.98 9.76
CA GLY A 156 3.80 12.14 10.14
C GLY A 156 3.40 13.44 9.42
N PRO A 157 3.30 13.47 8.07
CA PRO A 157 2.79 14.61 7.32
C PRO A 157 1.38 15.08 7.71
N LEU A 158 0.45 14.18 8.03
CA LEU A 158 -0.89 14.55 8.51
C LEU A 158 -0.83 15.18 9.90
N VAL A 159 -0.09 14.58 10.81
CA VAL A 159 0.12 15.12 12.16
C VAL A 159 0.78 16.50 12.08
N GLU A 160 1.78 16.67 11.22
CA GLU A 160 2.46 17.95 11.02
C GLU A 160 1.52 19.03 10.50
N SER A 161 0.78 18.74 9.43
CA SER A 161 -0.06 19.72 8.76
C SER A 161 -1.38 20.04 9.48
N LEU A 162 -1.95 19.05 10.20
CA LEU A 162 -3.27 19.22 10.83
C LEU A 162 -3.20 19.49 12.32
N LEU A 163 -2.14 19.04 13.00
CA LEU A 163 -2.00 19.15 14.46
C LEU A 163 -0.78 19.96 14.89
N GLY A 164 0.13 20.29 13.98
CA GLY A 164 1.32 21.09 14.28
C GLY A 164 2.40 20.35 15.07
N TYR A 165 2.38 19.02 15.10
CA TYR A 165 3.42 18.20 15.72
C TYR A 165 4.27 17.48 14.68
N SER A 166 5.56 17.24 14.95
CA SER A 166 6.42 16.39 14.15
C SER A 166 6.72 15.08 14.89
N LEU A 167 6.42 13.95 14.25
CA LEU A 167 6.74 12.61 14.75
C LEU A 167 8.15 12.20 14.32
N ALA A 168 8.87 11.48 15.20
CA ALA A 168 10.15 10.87 14.84
C ALA A 168 9.92 9.77 13.79
N LYS A 169 10.80 9.71 12.76
CA LYS A 169 10.71 8.75 11.65
C LYS A 169 11.54 7.47 11.87
N GLU A 170 12.00 7.26 13.07
CA GLU A 170 12.92 6.17 13.43
C GLU A 170 12.12 4.91 13.75
N HIS A 171 12.70 3.72 13.51
CA HIS A 171 12.22 2.41 13.94
C HIS A 171 11.14 1.68 13.11
N SER A 172 10.60 2.23 12.03
CA SER A 172 9.62 1.53 11.18
C SER A 172 10.14 0.23 10.51
N ALA A 173 11.47 0.05 10.42
CA ALA A 173 12.10 -1.09 9.75
C ALA A 173 12.97 -1.96 10.67
N VAL A 174 12.75 -1.92 11.98
CA VAL A 174 13.48 -2.75 12.96
C VAL A 174 12.91 -4.17 13.06
N ASP A 175 13.64 -5.06 13.71
CA ASP A 175 13.19 -6.45 13.93
C ASP A 175 12.26 -6.54 15.14
N TRP A 176 10.99 -6.25 14.94
CA TRP A 176 9.96 -6.31 15.99
C TRP A 176 9.78 -7.71 16.61
N SER A 177 10.37 -8.76 16.01
CA SER A 177 10.36 -10.11 16.60
C SER A 177 11.41 -10.31 17.71
N MET A 178 12.30 -9.34 17.91
CA MET A 178 13.28 -9.38 18.98
C MET A 178 12.63 -9.24 20.36
N ARG A 179 13.22 -9.86 21.38
CA ARG A 179 12.80 -9.71 22.78
C ARG A 179 14.04 -9.60 23.67
N PRO A 180 14.03 -8.70 24.69
CA PRO A 180 12.99 -7.69 24.93
C PRO A 180 12.97 -6.61 23.85
N LEU A 181 11.83 -5.91 23.66
CA LEU A 181 11.74 -4.73 22.81
C LEU A 181 12.46 -3.55 23.46
N ALA A 182 13.16 -2.76 22.66
CA ALA A 182 13.87 -1.57 23.15
C ALA A 182 12.87 -0.46 23.52
N GLN A 183 13.21 0.34 24.54
CA GLN A 183 12.30 1.39 25.06
C GLN A 183 11.99 2.47 24.04
N ASP A 184 12.95 2.83 23.19
CA ASP A 184 12.77 3.79 22.10
C ASP A 184 11.82 3.26 21.01
N TRP A 185 11.82 1.95 20.75
CA TRP A 185 10.84 1.33 19.85
C TRP A 185 9.43 1.37 20.43
N LEU A 186 9.28 1.10 21.74
CA LEU A 186 7.98 1.19 22.42
C LEU A 186 7.45 2.63 22.40
N THR A 187 8.34 3.62 22.54
CA THR A 187 7.95 5.03 22.45
C THR A 187 7.50 5.40 21.04
N TYR A 188 8.23 4.93 20.02
CA TYR A 188 7.84 5.11 18.64
C TYR A 188 6.45 4.52 18.36
N ALA A 189 6.24 3.25 18.68
CA ALA A 189 4.95 2.56 18.49
C ALA A 189 3.78 3.21 19.24
N ALA A 190 4.04 3.73 20.45
CA ALA A 190 3.04 4.45 21.22
C ALA A 190 2.62 5.77 20.55
N LEU A 191 3.56 6.44 19.86
CA LEU A 191 3.29 7.68 19.12
C LEU A 191 2.45 7.46 17.87
N ASP A 192 2.50 6.28 17.25
CA ASP A 192 1.73 5.99 16.03
C ASP A 192 0.20 5.97 16.29
N VAL A 193 -0.22 5.74 17.54
CA VAL A 193 -1.65 5.82 17.94
C VAL A 193 -2.01 7.06 18.76
N GLU A 194 -0.99 7.82 19.24
CA GLU A 194 -1.20 8.91 20.21
C GLU A 194 -2.17 9.98 19.72
N LEU A 195 -2.12 10.32 18.44
CA LEU A 195 -2.89 11.42 17.86
C LEU A 195 -3.95 10.96 16.82
N LEU A 196 -4.21 9.65 16.72
CA LEU A 196 -5.15 9.15 15.70
C LEU A 196 -6.60 9.58 15.95
N VAL A 197 -7.01 9.72 17.21
CA VAL A 197 -8.37 10.18 17.53
C VAL A 197 -8.57 11.62 17.07
N GLU A 198 -7.63 12.51 17.38
CA GLU A 198 -7.65 13.90 16.97
C GLU A 198 -7.57 14.05 15.43
N LEU A 199 -6.72 13.27 14.79
CA LEU A 199 -6.65 13.22 13.31
C LEU A 199 -7.97 12.77 12.70
N ARG A 200 -8.59 11.74 13.25
CA ARG A 200 -9.89 11.25 12.79
C ARG A 200 -10.94 12.35 12.82
N GLU A 201 -11.04 13.10 13.91
CA GLU A 201 -12.02 14.17 14.06
C GLU A 201 -11.81 15.27 13.01
N ILE A 202 -10.57 15.72 12.81
CA ILE A 202 -10.26 16.76 11.83
C ILE A 202 -10.52 16.27 10.41
N ILE A 203 -10.11 15.05 10.08
CA ILE A 203 -10.32 14.49 8.73
C ILE A 203 -11.82 14.30 8.45
N ALA A 204 -12.59 13.82 9.43
CA ALA A 204 -14.03 13.65 9.30
C ALA A 204 -14.73 14.99 9.08
N SER A 205 -14.33 16.06 9.80
CA SER A 205 -14.84 17.41 9.58
C SER A 205 -14.55 17.90 8.15
N LYS A 206 -13.30 17.75 7.70
CA LYS A 206 -12.91 18.12 6.32
C LYS A 206 -13.68 17.34 5.26
N LEU A 207 -13.91 16.06 5.47
CA LEU A 207 -14.73 15.22 4.58
C LEU A 207 -16.19 15.71 4.55
N ALA A 208 -16.77 16.04 5.70
CA ALA A 208 -18.13 16.54 5.82
C ALA A 208 -18.27 17.92 5.15
N GLU A 209 -17.35 18.85 5.40
CA GLU A 209 -17.30 20.18 4.79
C GLU A 209 -17.20 20.11 3.26
N ALA A 210 -16.44 19.13 2.74
CA ALA A 210 -16.30 18.88 1.31
C ALA A 210 -17.46 18.05 0.69
N GLY A 211 -18.45 17.60 1.49
CA GLY A 211 -19.52 16.72 1.05
C GLY A 211 -19.07 15.31 0.62
N LYS A 212 -17.94 14.83 1.16
CA LYS A 212 -17.28 13.55 0.78
C LYS A 212 -17.29 12.50 1.88
N LEU A 213 -17.91 12.77 3.04
CA LEU A 213 -17.90 11.85 4.17
C LEU A 213 -18.51 10.49 3.81
N GLU A 214 -19.64 10.46 3.13
CA GLU A 214 -20.29 9.23 2.70
C GLU A 214 -19.42 8.43 1.73
N TRP A 215 -18.65 9.09 0.85
CA TRP A 215 -17.69 8.41 -0.03
C TRP A 215 -16.59 7.69 0.76
N ALA A 216 -16.07 8.34 1.80
CA ALA A 216 -15.07 7.74 2.67
C ALA A 216 -15.65 6.55 3.45
N LEU A 217 -16.88 6.68 3.96
CA LEU A 217 -17.56 5.59 4.68
C LEU A 217 -17.83 4.37 3.78
N GLU A 218 -18.22 4.58 2.50
CA GLU A 218 -18.33 3.48 1.52
C GLU A 218 -17.00 2.77 1.29
N GLU A 219 -15.89 3.53 1.20
CA GLU A 219 -14.54 2.94 1.06
C GLU A 219 -14.15 2.12 2.29
N PHE A 220 -14.35 2.66 3.50
CA PHE A 220 -14.02 1.97 4.75
C PHE A 220 -14.85 0.69 4.91
N ALA A 221 -16.14 0.74 4.60
CA ALA A 221 -17.00 -0.45 4.59
C ALA A 221 -16.53 -1.50 3.57
N SER A 222 -16.10 -1.05 2.37
CA SER A 222 -15.55 -1.93 1.34
C SER A 222 -14.27 -2.63 1.78
N ILE A 223 -13.38 -1.92 2.51
CA ILE A 223 -12.15 -2.52 3.07
C ILE A 223 -12.49 -3.62 4.07
N LEU A 224 -13.46 -3.38 4.96
CA LEU A 224 -13.88 -4.38 5.95
C LEU A 224 -14.54 -5.59 5.30
N ALA A 225 -15.36 -5.38 4.26
CA ALA A 225 -16.07 -6.43 3.53
C ALA A 225 -15.16 -7.22 2.57
N ALA A 226 -13.96 -6.69 2.25
CA ALA A 226 -13.06 -7.34 1.32
C ALA A 226 -12.63 -8.73 1.83
N PRO A 227 -12.76 -9.79 1.01
CA PRO A 227 -12.26 -11.10 1.36
C PRO A 227 -10.73 -11.08 1.46
N ALA A 228 -10.17 -12.05 2.16
CA ALA A 228 -8.73 -12.25 2.15
C ALA A 228 -8.24 -12.40 0.69
N PRO A 229 -7.12 -11.76 0.32
CA PRO A 229 -6.62 -11.84 -1.06
C PRO A 229 -6.29 -13.29 -1.42
N GLU A 230 -6.77 -13.74 -2.58
CA GLU A 230 -6.43 -15.08 -3.06
C GLU A 230 -4.92 -15.22 -3.29
N PRO A 231 -4.35 -16.39 -2.97
CA PRO A 231 -2.97 -16.68 -3.27
C PRO A 231 -2.69 -16.50 -4.77
N ARG A 232 -1.65 -15.76 -5.08
CA ARG A 232 -1.30 -15.47 -6.48
C ARG A 232 -0.90 -16.74 -7.21
N LYS A 233 -1.41 -16.91 -8.42
CA LYS A 233 -0.93 -17.96 -9.31
C LYS A 233 0.50 -17.64 -9.77
N ASP A 234 1.40 -18.63 -9.67
CA ASP A 234 2.81 -18.51 -10.06
C ASP A 234 3.56 -17.29 -9.44
N PRO A 235 3.57 -17.12 -8.09
CA PRO A 235 4.17 -15.95 -7.44
C PRO A 235 5.68 -15.84 -7.75
N TRP A 236 6.37 -16.95 -8.02
CA TRP A 236 7.77 -17.02 -8.41
C TRP A 236 8.09 -16.26 -9.72
N ARG A 237 7.10 -16.03 -10.60
CA ARG A 237 7.28 -15.20 -11.82
C ARG A 237 7.50 -13.72 -11.53
N ARG A 238 7.34 -13.29 -10.27
CA ARG A 238 7.61 -11.92 -9.81
C ARG A 238 8.98 -11.76 -9.14
N THR A 239 9.81 -12.81 -9.16
CA THR A 239 11.20 -12.71 -8.70
C THR A 239 11.89 -11.51 -9.35
N SER A 240 12.49 -10.66 -8.54
CA SER A 240 13.15 -9.45 -9.03
C SER A 240 14.31 -9.83 -9.95
N GLY A 241 14.42 -9.19 -11.11
CA GLY A 241 15.46 -9.51 -12.11
C GLY A 241 15.04 -10.51 -13.21
N MET A 242 13.75 -10.89 -13.28
CA MET A 242 13.23 -11.80 -14.32
C MET A 242 13.51 -11.38 -15.76
N HIS A 243 13.79 -10.10 -16.02
CA HIS A 243 14.17 -9.62 -17.37
C HIS A 243 15.47 -10.22 -17.91
N LYS A 244 16.32 -10.77 -17.02
CA LYS A 244 17.56 -11.50 -17.39
C LYS A 244 17.28 -12.91 -17.89
N ILE A 245 16.13 -13.50 -17.55
CA ILE A 245 15.77 -14.89 -17.85
C ILE A 245 15.26 -15.00 -19.29
N LYS A 246 15.89 -15.88 -20.08
CA LYS A 246 15.64 -16.00 -21.52
C LYS A 246 15.08 -17.37 -21.92
N THR A 247 15.38 -18.40 -21.17
CA THR A 247 15.06 -19.79 -21.54
C THR A 247 14.06 -20.42 -20.58
N ARG A 248 13.38 -21.48 -21.04
CA ARG A 248 12.48 -22.28 -20.22
C ARG A 248 13.21 -22.99 -19.08
N LYS A 249 14.47 -23.40 -19.32
CA LYS A 249 15.31 -24.04 -18.30
C LYS A 249 15.64 -23.07 -17.15
N GLU A 250 16.11 -21.87 -17.48
CA GLU A 250 16.35 -20.83 -16.47
C GLU A 250 15.08 -20.52 -15.66
N LEU A 251 13.93 -20.44 -16.35
CA LEU A 251 12.66 -20.20 -15.72
C LEU A 251 12.24 -21.35 -14.78
N ALA A 252 12.51 -22.59 -15.15
CA ALA A 252 12.26 -23.76 -14.31
C ALA A 252 13.17 -23.76 -13.06
N ILE A 253 14.45 -23.34 -13.20
CA ILE A 253 15.38 -23.22 -12.06
C ILE A 253 14.92 -22.10 -11.12
N ILE A 254 14.45 -20.94 -11.64
CA ILE A 254 13.82 -19.88 -10.80
C ILE A 254 12.69 -20.46 -9.96
N LYS A 255 11.77 -21.18 -10.61
CA LYS A 255 10.62 -21.80 -9.94
C LYS A 255 11.06 -22.73 -8.83
N SER A 256 11.95 -23.67 -9.14
CA SER A 256 12.43 -24.68 -8.19
C SER A 256 13.17 -24.06 -6.99
N LEU A 257 14.07 -23.09 -7.22
CA LEU A 257 14.76 -22.37 -6.15
C LEU A 257 13.81 -21.53 -5.30
N TRP A 258 12.81 -20.90 -5.92
CA TRP A 258 11.80 -20.10 -5.24
C TRP A 258 10.92 -20.97 -4.34
N GLU A 259 10.49 -22.15 -4.84
CA GLU A 259 9.69 -23.13 -4.09
C GLU A 259 10.48 -23.71 -2.92
N ALA A 260 11.73 -24.13 -3.13
CA ALA A 260 12.62 -24.60 -2.07
C ALA A 260 12.88 -23.52 -1.00
N ARG A 261 13.03 -22.26 -1.42
CA ARG A 261 13.15 -21.13 -0.50
C ARG A 261 11.88 -20.89 0.31
N LEU A 262 10.71 -21.00 -0.33
CA LEU A 262 9.42 -20.86 0.34
C LEU A 262 9.21 -21.93 1.41
N GLU A 263 9.54 -23.18 1.11
CA GLU A 263 9.46 -24.30 2.06
C GLU A 263 10.28 -24.01 3.31
N VAL A 264 11.54 -23.62 3.15
CA VAL A 264 12.39 -23.22 4.28
C VAL A 264 11.84 -22.01 5.02
N ALA A 265 11.29 -21.02 4.32
CA ALA A 265 10.73 -19.83 4.95
C ALA A 265 9.52 -20.19 5.84
N LEU A 266 8.64 -21.06 5.34
CA LEU A 266 7.49 -21.58 6.09
C LEU A 266 7.92 -22.37 7.34
N GLU A 267 8.94 -23.24 7.20
CA GLU A 267 9.43 -24.08 8.29
C GLU A 267 10.14 -23.26 9.39
N THR A 268 10.89 -22.23 9.00
CA THR A 268 11.79 -21.51 9.93
C THR A 268 11.28 -20.13 10.33
N ASP A 269 10.17 -19.67 9.76
CA ASP A 269 9.67 -18.29 9.88
C ASP A 269 10.74 -17.22 9.57
N ILE A 270 11.65 -17.50 8.63
CA ILE A 270 12.65 -16.53 8.17
C ILE A 270 12.22 -15.90 6.86
N ALA A 271 12.30 -14.57 6.76
CA ALA A 271 11.97 -13.84 5.53
C ALA A 271 12.78 -14.41 4.34
N PRO A 272 12.13 -14.72 3.19
CA PRO A 272 12.75 -15.39 2.04
C PRO A 272 14.01 -14.68 1.53
N GLY A 273 14.05 -13.35 1.53
CA GLY A 273 15.22 -12.58 1.12
C GLY A 273 16.47 -12.77 2.01
N ARG A 274 16.28 -13.21 3.25
CA ARG A 274 17.36 -13.54 4.20
C ARG A 274 17.91 -14.95 3.98
N LEU A 275 17.11 -15.86 3.44
CA LEU A 275 17.50 -17.23 3.11
C LEU A 275 18.31 -17.26 1.81
N LEU A 276 17.74 -16.74 0.72
CA LEU A 276 18.35 -16.61 -0.60
C LEU A 276 17.64 -15.49 -1.33
N ASN A 277 18.30 -14.35 -1.57
CA ASN A 277 17.64 -13.20 -2.20
C ASN A 277 17.36 -13.44 -3.69
N ASP A 278 16.46 -12.65 -4.26
CA ASP A 278 16.02 -12.78 -5.65
C ASP A 278 17.19 -12.67 -6.65
N SER A 279 18.14 -11.77 -6.40
CA SER A 279 19.33 -11.63 -7.26
C SER A 279 20.17 -12.90 -7.29
N ALA A 280 20.33 -13.56 -6.13
CA ALA A 280 21.05 -14.84 -6.07
C ALA A 280 20.30 -15.95 -6.83
N ILE A 281 18.97 -16.02 -6.70
CA ILE A 281 18.14 -16.98 -7.46
C ILE A 281 18.34 -16.77 -8.97
N VAL A 282 18.32 -15.52 -9.45
CA VAL A 282 18.51 -15.19 -10.86
C VAL A 282 19.90 -15.56 -11.38
N GLU A 283 20.97 -15.22 -10.64
CA GLU A 283 22.33 -15.58 -11.04
C GLU A 283 22.54 -17.11 -11.05
N LEU A 284 21.97 -17.83 -10.09
CA LEU A 284 22.00 -19.29 -10.08
C LEU A 284 21.21 -19.91 -11.23
N ALA A 285 20.07 -19.35 -11.58
CA ALA A 285 19.27 -19.81 -12.72
C ALA A 285 19.99 -19.65 -14.06
N VAL A 286 20.63 -18.51 -14.29
CA VAL A 286 21.41 -18.24 -15.49
C VAL A 286 22.64 -19.15 -15.58
N ALA A 287 23.35 -19.35 -14.45
CA ALA A 287 24.57 -20.15 -14.42
C ALA A 287 24.33 -21.67 -14.38
N ALA A 288 23.17 -22.13 -13.88
CA ALA A 288 22.79 -23.54 -13.69
C ALA A 288 23.93 -24.39 -13.09
N PRO A 289 24.51 -24.02 -11.92
CA PRO A 289 25.70 -24.67 -11.37
C PRO A 289 25.43 -26.09 -10.87
N LEU A 290 26.24 -27.05 -11.28
CA LEU A 290 26.09 -28.48 -10.89
C LEU A 290 27.02 -28.91 -9.73
N ASN A 291 27.90 -28.01 -9.29
CA ASN A 291 28.80 -28.30 -8.17
C ASN A 291 29.12 -27.05 -7.37
N ARG A 292 29.69 -27.24 -6.18
CA ARG A 292 29.98 -26.16 -5.23
C ARG A 292 30.84 -25.03 -5.83
N LYS A 293 31.87 -25.38 -6.60
CA LYS A 293 32.81 -24.42 -7.20
C LYS A 293 32.09 -23.49 -8.20
N THR A 294 31.22 -24.05 -9.05
CA THR A 294 30.44 -23.31 -10.02
C THR A 294 29.33 -22.50 -9.36
N PHE A 295 28.76 -23.03 -8.26
CA PHE A 295 27.76 -22.33 -7.43
C PHE A 295 28.34 -21.05 -6.79
N GLU A 296 29.48 -21.20 -6.09
CA GLU A 296 30.20 -20.07 -5.49
C GLU A 296 30.63 -19.04 -6.55
N LYS A 297 31.07 -19.52 -7.74
CA LYS A 297 31.44 -18.67 -8.86
C LYS A 297 30.25 -17.83 -9.37
N ALA A 298 29.07 -18.43 -9.47
CA ALA A 298 27.85 -17.74 -9.90
C ALA A 298 27.44 -16.62 -8.92
N LEU A 299 27.62 -16.83 -7.63
CA LEU A 299 27.25 -15.85 -6.58
C LEU A 299 28.36 -14.81 -6.28
N ARG A 300 29.56 -14.98 -6.82
CA ARG A 300 30.70 -14.09 -6.56
C ARG A 300 30.41 -12.61 -6.82
N PRO A 301 29.70 -12.22 -7.91
CA PRO A 301 29.37 -10.81 -8.17
C PRO A 301 28.48 -10.14 -7.09
N LEU A 302 27.74 -10.95 -6.34
CA LEU A 302 26.84 -10.50 -5.27
C LEU A 302 27.51 -10.53 -3.87
N GLY A 303 28.75 -11.03 -3.78
CA GLY A 303 29.40 -11.36 -2.51
C GLY A 303 28.75 -12.62 -1.90
N VAL A 304 29.45 -13.74 -1.93
CA VAL A 304 28.94 -15.01 -1.36
C VAL A 304 28.64 -14.85 0.12
N ARG A 305 27.38 -15.00 0.51
CA ARG A 305 26.95 -14.86 1.91
C ARG A 305 26.99 -16.21 2.63
N PRO A 306 27.54 -16.32 3.85
CA PRO A 306 27.58 -17.57 4.61
C PRO A 306 26.21 -18.25 4.72
N LYS A 307 25.16 -17.52 5.01
CA LYS A 307 23.77 -18.03 5.10
C LYS A 307 23.28 -18.73 3.84
N TRP A 308 23.72 -18.32 2.64
CA TRP A 308 23.38 -19.01 1.39
C TRP A 308 24.07 -20.37 1.30
N MET A 309 25.28 -20.46 1.85
CA MET A 309 26.08 -21.68 1.83
C MET A 309 25.66 -22.69 2.91
N GLU A 310 25.04 -22.27 3.98
CA GLU A 310 24.48 -23.16 5.02
C GLU A 310 23.48 -24.16 4.43
N ARG A 311 22.72 -23.75 3.40
CA ARG A 311 21.73 -24.59 2.72
C ARG A 311 22.13 -24.92 1.28
N TYR A 312 23.43 -24.93 1.00
CA TYR A 312 23.96 -25.20 -0.33
C TYR A 312 23.38 -26.47 -0.95
N SER A 313 23.32 -27.58 -0.20
CA SER A 313 22.83 -28.87 -0.69
C SER A 313 21.39 -28.81 -1.16
N LEU A 314 20.54 -28.02 -0.48
CA LEU A 314 19.12 -27.79 -0.87
C LEU A 314 19.04 -27.01 -2.18
N TRP A 315 19.78 -25.90 -2.27
CA TRP A 315 19.78 -25.08 -3.49
C TRP A 315 20.35 -25.83 -4.69
N GLN A 316 21.42 -26.61 -4.46
CA GLN A 316 22.00 -27.44 -5.49
C GLN A 316 21.05 -28.53 -5.97
N LYS A 317 20.38 -29.20 -5.03
CA LYS A 317 19.38 -30.22 -5.37
C LYS A 317 18.24 -29.60 -6.24
N ALA A 318 17.71 -28.46 -5.85
CA ALA A 318 16.68 -27.77 -6.62
C ALA A 318 17.11 -27.46 -8.05
N ILE A 319 18.39 -27.15 -8.29
CA ILE A 319 18.93 -26.92 -9.65
C ILE A 319 19.11 -28.25 -10.40
N ILE A 320 19.66 -29.26 -9.76
CA ILE A 320 19.92 -30.57 -10.37
C ILE A 320 18.60 -31.22 -10.79
N ASP A 321 17.59 -31.22 -9.94
CA ASP A 321 16.28 -31.80 -10.22
C ASP A 321 15.68 -31.21 -11.51
N VAL A 322 15.88 -29.93 -11.78
CA VAL A 322 15.43 -29.28 -13.04
C VAL A 322 16.30 -29.68 -14.23
N VAL A 323 17.61 -29.80 -14.03
CA VAL A 323 18.54 -30.11 -15.13
C VAL A 323 18.35 -31.57 -15.62
N GLU A 324 18.00 -32.46 -14.70
CA GLU A 324 17.72 -33.87 -14.98
C GLU A 324 16.30 -34.16 -15.44
N ALA A 325 15.36 -33.20 -15.18
CA ALA A 325 13.98 -33.32 -15.60
C ALA A 325 13.81 -33.15 -17.12
N PRO A 326 12.81 -33.81 -17.73
CA PRO A 326 12.53 -33.66 -19.17
C PRO A 326 12.07 -32.22 -19.48
N GLU A 327 12.48 -31.70 -20.62
CA GLU A 327 12.12 -30.31 -21.05
C GLU A 327 10.61 -30.07 -21.16
N SER A 328 9.81 -31.10 -21.34
CA SER A 328 8.34 -31.01 -21.34
C SER A 328 7.75 -30.53 -20.01
N SER A 329 8.47 -30.78 -18.89
CA SER A 329 8.04 -30.34 -17.54
C SER A 329 8.34 -28.85 -17.23
N TRP A 330 9.19 -28.21 -18.04
CA TRP A 330 9.57 -26.81 -17.80
C TRP A 330 8.44 -25.84 -18.13
N PRO A 331 8.20 -24.82 -17.28
CA PRO A 331 7.12 -23.86 -17.48
C PRO A 331 7.32 -23.06 -18.80
N PRO A 332 6.23 -22.65 -19.46
CA PRO A 332 6.32 -21.80 -20.63
C PRO A 332 6.85 -20.42 -20.24
N VAL A 333 7.66 -19.80 -21.10
CA VAL A 333 8.19 -18.45 -20.86
C VAL A 333 7.06 -17.43 -20.77
N ARG A 334 6.07 -17.53 -21.64
CA ARG A 334 4.88 -16.68 -21.63
C ARG A 334 3.65 -17.50 -21.24
N LEU A 335 2.88 -17.00 -20.30
CA LEU A 335 1.54 -17.52 -20.03
C LEU A 335 0.60 -16.98 -21.09
N HIS A 336 -0.31 -17.84 -21.56
CA HIS A 336 -1.47 -17.36 -22.31
C HIS A 336 -2.32 -16.54 -21.35
N SER A 337 -2.69 -15.35 -21.74
CA SER A 337 -3.52 -14.45 -20.94
C SER A 337 -4.55 -13.80 -21.85
N ASP A 338 -5.82 -13.95 -21.47
CA ASP A 338 -6.93 -13.24 -22.08
C ASP A 338 -7.03 -11.78 -21.58
N ALA A 339 -6.12 -11.38 -20.70
CA ALA A 339 -6.05 -10.03 -20.19
C ALA A 339 -5.65 -9.04 -21.29
N ALA A 340 -6.17 -7.83 -21.23
CA ALA A 340 -5.79 -6.75 -22.11
C ALA A 340 -4.25 -6.63 -22.17
N PRO A 341 -3.65 -6.46 -23.37
CA PRO A 341 -2.21 -6.30 -23.49
C PRO A 341 -1.73 -5.01 -22.77
N PRO A 342 -0.43 -4.89 -22.48
CA PRO A 342 0.10 -3.67 -21.86
C PRO A 342 -0.22 -2.42 -22.68
N THR A 343 -0.70 -1.36 -22.06
CA THR A 343 -1.15 -0.12 -22.75
C THR A 343 -0.07 0.55 -23.59
N LYS A 344 1.22 0.32 -23.28
CA LYS A 344 2.36 0.85 -24.03
C LYS A 344 2.38 0.45 -25.52
N ILE A 345 1.74 -0.70 -25.86
CA ILE A 345 1.67 -1.15 -27.25
C ILE A 345 0.34 -0.79 -27.94
N TRP A 346 -0.62 -0.22 -27.22
CA TRP A 346 -1.96 0.06 -27.77
C TRP A 346 -1.90 1.13 -28.88
N ARG A 347 -1.05 2.14 -28.70
CA ARG A 347 -0.87 3.20 -29.70
C ARG A 347 -0.59 2.65 -31.10
N GLU A 348 0.29 1.66 -31.18
CA GLU A 348 0.75 1.10 -32.46
C GLU A 348 -0.11 -0.07 -32.94
N LYS A 349 -0.48 -0.97 -32.00
CA LYS A 349 -1.10 -2.25 -32.36
C LYS A 349 -2.62 -2.26 -32.24
N PHE A 350 -3.18 -1.39 -31.39
CA PHE A 350 -4.60 -1.35 -31.05
C PHE A 350 -5.12 0.10 -30.98
N PRO A 351 -4.98 0.89 -32.08
CA PRO A 351 -5.28 2.32 -32.06
C PRO A 351 -6.76 2.64 -31.74
N LEU A 352 -7.68 1.71 -32.07
CA LEU A 352 -9.12 1.86 -31.76
C LEU A 352 -9.42 1.74 -30.26
N ALA A 353 -8.67 0.94 -29.51
CA ALA A 353 -8.78 0.88 -28.05
C ALA A 353 -7.96 1.98 -27.37
N TYR A 354 -6.90 2.47 -28.03
CA TYR A 354 -6.01 3.50 -27.50
C TYR A 354 -6.69 4.87 -27.38
N ALA A 355 -7.50 5.26 -28.37
CA ALA A 355 -8.19 6.55 -28.37
C ALA A 355 -9.17 6.68 -27.19
N PRO A 356 -10.14 5.77 -26.99
CA PRO A 356 -11.00 5.77 -25.80
C PRO A 356 -10.24 5.78 -24.49
N PHE A 357 -9.18 4.98 -24.37
CA PHE A 357 -8.35 4.92 -23.16
C PHE A 357 -7.67 6.26 -22.86
N THR A 358 -7.13 6.93 -23.89
CA THR A 358 -6.44 8.22 -23.74
C THR A 358 -7.40 9.31 -23.33
N HIS A 359 -8.57 9.40 -24.00
CA HIS A 359 -9.60 10.40 -23.69
C HIS A 359 -10.24 10.14 -22.32
N SER A 360 -10.54 8.88 -21.99
CA SER A 360 -11.02 8.52 -20.65
C SER A 360 -10.04 8.91 -19.55
N ARG A 361 -8.73 8.65 -19.76
CA ARG A 361 -7.71 9.10 -18.80
C ARG A 361 -7.66 10.63 -18.67
N ALA A 362 -7.74 11.35 -19.75
CA ALA A 362 -7.77 12.83 -19.68
C ALA A 362 -8.98 13.32 -18.87
N ALA A 363 -10.18 12.80 -19.16
CA ALA A 363 -11.38 13.13 -18.42
C ALA A 363 -11.28 12.76 -16.92
N MET A 364 -10.64 11.65 -16.60
CA MET A 364 -10.40 11.23 -15.19
C MET A 364 -9.41 12.17 -14.48
N VAL A 365 -8.39 12.69 -15.18
CA VAL A 365 -7.45 13.67 -14.62
C VAL A 365 -8.16 14.98 -14.32
N GLU A 366 -8.96 15.50 -15.27
CA GLU A 366 -9.77 16.72 -15.07
C GLU A 366 -10.75 16.55 -13.90
N LEU A 367 -11.38 15.38 -13.77
CA LEU A 367 -12.24 15.08 -12.63
C LEU A 367 -11.46 15.09 -11.32
N SER A 368 -10.30 14.43 -11.30
CA SER A 368 -9.41 14.34 -10.14
C SER A 368 -8.99 15.72 -9.64
N GLU A 369 -8.59 16.61 -10.53
CA GLU A 369 -8.22 18.01 -10.21
C GLU A 369 -9.42 18.78 -9.65
N ARG A 370 -10.59 18.67 -10.28
CA ARG A 370 -11.82 19.36 -9.87
C ARG A 370 -12.30 18.96 -8.48
N ILE A 371 -12.20 17.67 -8.12
CA ILE A 371 -12.66 17.16 -6.83
C ILE A 371 -11.53 16.92 -5.84
N SER A 372 -10.28 17.21 -6.21
CA SER A 372 -9.10 17.02 -5.37
C SER A 372 -9.02 15.60 -4.77
N ILE A 373 -9.23 14.56 -5.59
CA ILE A 373 -9.05 13.15 -5.21
C ILE A 373 -8.13 12.49 -6.24
N PRO A 374 -7.08 11.75 -5.84
CA PRO A 374 -6.21 11.05 -6.78
C PRO A 374 -6.98 10.12 -7.72
N VAL A 375 -6.59 10.06 -8.99
CA VAL A 375 -7.30 9.28 -10.03
C VAL A 375 -7.49 7.82 -9.62
N GLU A 376 -6.49 7.23 -9.02
CA GLU A 376 -6.51 5.84 -8.54
C GLU A 376 -7.51 5.57 -7.40
N ASN A 377 -7.88 6.61 -6.65
CA ASN A 377 -8.93 6.53 -5.64
C ASN A 377 -10.34 6.77 -6.22
N ILE A 378 -10.45 7.48 -7.37
CA ILE A 378 -11.72 7.65 -8.08
C ILE A 378 -12.10 6.38 -8.85
N LEU A 379 -11.12 5.76 -9.54
CA LEU A 379 -11.33 4.50 -10.26
C LEU A 379 -10.00 3.76 -10.38
N GLN A 380 -10.01 2.47 -10.04
CA GLN A 380 -8.83 1.63 -10.20
C GLN A 380 -8.33 1.65 -11.65
N PRO A 381 -7.03 1.89 -11.89
CA PRO A 381 -6.47 1.96 -13.24
C PRO A 381 -6.74 0.73 -14.11
N GLU A 382 -6.80 -0.45 -13.48
CA GLU A 382 -7.11 -1.71 -14.18
C GLU A 382 -8.56 -1.76 -14.65
N ALA A 383 -9.50 -1.27 -13.85
CA ALA A 383 -10.92 -1.21 -14.23
C ALA A 383 -11.10 -0.34 -15.49
N LEU A 384 -10.50 0.88 -15.50
CA LEU A 384 -10.52 1.74 -16.67
C LEU A 384 -9.86 1.10 -17.90
N ARG A 385 -8.69 0.47 -17.70
CA ARG A 385 -7.97 -0.21 -18.76
C ARG A 385 -8.80 -1.33 -19.41
N ARG A 386 -9.42 -2.17 -18.60
CA ARG A 386 -10.26 -3.27 -19.06
C ARG A 386 -11.53 -2.76 -19.73
N LEU A 387 -12.20 -1.77 -19.16
CA LEU A 387 -13.36 -1.14 -19.74
C LEU A 387 -13.05 -0.65 -21.18
N CYS A 388 -11.97 0.10 -21.35
CA CYS A 388 -11.58 0.61 -22.66
C CYS A 388 -11.12 -0.51 -23.63
N TRP A 389 -10.58 -1.61 -23.12
CA TRP A 389 -10.17 -2.75 -23.96
C TRP A 389 -11.37 -3.55 -24.44
N GLU A 390 -12.30 -3.84 -23.57
CA GLU A 390 -13.43 -4.74 -23.83
C GLU A 390 -14.56 -4.04 -24.59
N HIS A 391 -14.76 -2.72 -24.37
CA HIS A 391 -15.94 -1.98 -24.84
C HIS A 391 -15.63 -0.78 -25.75
N HIS A 392 -14.42 -0.68 -26.33
CA HIS A 392 -14.13 0.41 -27.24
C HIS A 392 -15.00 0.36 -28.50
N GLY A 393 -15.58 1.52 -28.86
CA GLY A 393 -16.47 1.65 -30.02
C GLY A 393 -17.90 1.15 -29.79
N GLU A 394 -18.24 0.70 -28.59
CA GLU A 394 -19.60 0.31 -28.20
C GLU A 394 -20.40 1.52 -27.73
N VAL A 395 -21.71 1.44 -27.91
CA VAL A 395 -22.67 2.42 -27.37
C VAL A 395 -23.20 1.89 -26.06
N LEU A 396 -22.54 2.26 -24.96
CA LEU A 396 -22.96 1.91 -23.61
C LEU A 396 -23.73 3.07 -22.97
N THR A 397 -24.72 2.76 -22.15
CA THR A 397 -25.38 3.70 -21.28
C THR A 397 -24.59 3.88 -19.99
N ALA A 398 -24.76 5.00 -19.28
CA ALA A 398 -24.16 5.21 -17.96
C ALA A 398 -24.55 4.10 -16.96
N SER A 399 -25.78 3.59 -17.03
CA SER A 399 -26.24 2.46 -16.20
C SER A 399 -25.45 1.18 -16.49
N ALA A 400 -25.23 0.82 -17.75
CA ALA A 400 -24.45 -0.37 -18.13
C ALA A 400 -22.98 -0.22 -17.70
N LEU A 401 -22.42 1.02 -17.81
CA LEU A 401 -21.07 1.31 -17.30
C LEU A 401 -20.99 1.16 -15.79
N SER A 402 -21.99 1.68 -15.05
CA SER A 402 -22.02 1.52 -13.59
C SER A 402 -22.07 0.05 -13.19
N GLU A 403 -22.91 -0.76 -13.84
CA GLU A 403 -23.02 -2.19 -13.57
C GLU A 403 -21.69 -2.92 -13.84
N TYR A 404 -21.03 -2.61 -14.96
CA TYR A 404 -19.71 -3.14 -15.28
C TYR A 404 -18.66 -2.77 -14.22
N LEU A 405 -18.60 -1.51 -13.82
CA LEU A 405 -17.63 -1.02 -12.85
C LEU A 405 -17.87 -1.58 -11.44
N LEU A 406 -19.15 -1.73 -11.03
CA LEU A 406 -19.50 -2.41 -9.78
C LEU A 406 -19.00 -3.86 -9.78
N GLY A 407 -19.11 -4.58 -10.92
CA GLY A 407 -18.55 -5.91 -11.10
C GLY A 407 -17.02 -5.98 -10.95
N PHE A 408 -16.33 -4.87 -11.14
CA PHE A 408 -14.88 -4.69 -10.89
C PHE A 408 -14.55 -4.20 -9.48
N GLY A 409 -15.54 -4.10 -8.59
CA GLY A 409 -15.35 -3.66 -7.21
C GLY A 409 -15.30 -2.15 -7.03
N ALA A 410 -15.75 -1.35 -8.02
CA ALA A 410 -15.99 0.07 -7.81
C ALA A 410 -17.17 0.26 -6.83
N ARG A 411 -17.15 1.34 -6.05
CA ARG A 411 -18.23 1.68 -5.13
C ARG A 411 -19.30 2.53 -5.82
N PRO A 412 -20.52 2.57 -5.30
CA PRO A 412 -21.60 3.39 -5.85
C PRO A 412 -21.20 4.86 -6.06
N TRP A 413 -20.52 5.48 -5.10
CA TRP A 413 -20.07 6.87 -5.24
C TRP A 413 -19.12 7.07 -6.43
N GLN A 414 -18.24 6.11 -6.70
CA GLN A 414 -17.31 6.15 -7.84
C GLN A 414 -18.09 6.04 -9.15
N CYS A 415 -19.01 5.08 -9.25
CA CYS A 415 -19.85 4.91 -10.43
C CYS A 415 -20.67 6.15 -10.73
N ASN A 416 -21.25 6.79 -9.70
CA ASN A 416 -22.02 8.04 -9.85
C ASN A 416 -21.18 9.20 -10.41
N LEU A 417 -19.88 9.22 -10.14
CA LEU A 417 -18.98 10.25 -10.66
C LEU A 417 -18.50 9.98 -12.09
N VAL A 418 -18.24 8.71 -12.43
CA VAL A 418 -17.48 8.39 -13.65
C VAL A 418 -18.33 7.81 -14.78
N ALA A 419 -19.51 7.25 -14.50
CA ALA A 419 -20.27 6.54 -15.54
C ALA A 419 -20.66 7.47 -16.70
N ASP A 420 -21.28 8.60 -16.44
CA ASP A 420 -21.63 9.57 -17.49
C ASP A 420 -20.40 10.15 -18.19
N LEU A 421 -19.33 10.39 -17.43
CA LEU A 421 -18.07 10.94 -17.93
C LEU A 421 -17.41 10.03 -18.97
N LEU A 422 -17.52 8.71 -18.80
CA LEU A 422 -16.84 7.71 -19.64
C LEU A 422 -17.65 7.28 -20.87
N VAL A 423 -18.96 7.59 -20.95
CA VAL A 423 -19.81 7.24 -22.10
C VAL A 423 -19.25 7.76 -23.41
N ALA A 424 -19.00 9.07 -23.50
CA ALA A 424 -18.56 9.72 -24.74
C ALA A 424 -17.19 9.23 -25.23
N PRO A 425 -16.15 9.13 -24.40
CA PRO A 425 -14.86 8.57 -24.80
C PRO A 425 -14.93 7.12 -25.35
N LEU A 426 -15.76 6.26 -24.75
CA LEU A 426 -15.88 4.84 -25.15
C LEU A 426 -16.55 4.68 -26.53
N GLN A 427 -17.45 5.56 -26.91
CA GLN A 427 -18.15 5.53 -28.20
C GLN A 427 -17.26 5.97 -29.38
N GLU A 428 -16.05 6.44 -29.11
CA GLU A 428 -15.17 6.93 -30.16
C GLU A 428 -14.68 5.80 -31.08
N LYS A 429 -15.02 5.91 -32.37
CA LYS A 429 -14.71 4.92 -33.40
C LYS A 429 -13.49 5.29 -34.27
N LYS A 430 -12.85 6.43 -33.98
CA LYS A 430 -11.69 6.91 -34.75
C LYS A 430 -10.40 6.64 -34.00
N ALA A 431 -9.38 6.16 -34.72
CA ALA A 431 -8.05 6.07 -34.17
C ALA A 431 -7.51 7.48 -33.86
N LEU A 432 -6.85 7.63 -32.72
CA LEU A 432 -6.22 8.89 -32.32
C LEU A 432 -5.02 9.17 -33.26
N VAL A 433 -5.11 10.22 -34.06
CA VAL A 433 -3.98 10.71 -34.85
C VAL A 433 -3.18 11.68 -33.98
N LEU A 434 -2.17 11.16 -33.33
CA LEU A 434 -1.22 12.00 -32.58
C LEU A 434 -0.14 12.55 -33.54
N PRO A 435 0.32 13.79 -33.30
CA PRO A 435 1.49 14.29 -34.05
C PRO A 435 2.69 13.35 -33.84
N PRO A 436 3.60 13.24 -34.82
CA PRO A 436 4.82 12.46 -34.68
C PRO A 436 5.56 12.92 -33.41
N ALA A 437 6.15 11.97 -32.66
CA ALA A 437 6.95 12.28 -31.50
C ALA A 437 8.09 13.23 -31.92
N GLU A 438 8.16 14.41 -31.33
CA GLU A 438 9.30 15.31 -31.48
C GLU A 438 10.57 14.56 -31.06
N GLY A 439 11.46 14.23 -32.02
CA GLY A 439 12.73 13.57 -31.70
C GLY A 439 13.28 12.56 -32.70
N GLN A 440 12.75 12.47 -33.93
CA GLN A 440 13.47 11.81 -35.01
C GLN A 440 13.72 12.81 -36.15
N GLU A 441 14.68 13.71 -35.93
CA GLU A 441 15.35 14.36 -37.07
C GLU A 441 16.08 13.27 -37.86
N SER A 442 15.59 13.02 -39.07
CA SER A 442 16.26 12.21 -40.05
C SER A 442 17.64 12.81 -40.31
N GLN A 443 18.69 12.16 -39.88
CA GLN A 443 20.00 12.39 -40.46
C GLN A 443 19.94 11.89 -41.92
N ALA A 444 19.61 12.79 -42.85
CA ALA A 444 19.91 12.63 -44.24
C ALA A 444 21.41 12.81 -44.38
N GLU A 445 22.14 11.75 -44.75
CA GLU A 445 23.50 11.83 -45.22
C GLU A 445 23.52 12.64 -46.56
N PRO A 446 24.42 13.61 -46.71
CA PRO A 446 24.67 14.19 -48.04
C PRO A 446 25.56 13.25 -48.86
N GLU A 447 25.25 13.16 -50.13
CA GLU A 447 26.03 12.50 -51.20
C GLU A 447 27.47 12.99 -51.29
#